data_31668b39cd7584c48c94436aff262f57
#
_entry.id   31668b39cd7584c48c94436aff262f57
#
_cell.length_a   1.000
_cell.length_b   1.000
_cell.length_c   1.000
_cell.angle_alpha   90.00
_cell.angle_beta   90.00
_cell.angle_gamma   90.00
#
_symmetry.space_group_name_H-M   'P 1'
#
loop_
_entity.id
_entity.type
_entity.pdbx_description
1 polymer ?
#
loop_
_entity_poly.entity_id
_entity_poly.type
_entity_poly.pdbx_seq_one_letter_code
_entity_poly.pdbx_strand_id
1 'polypeptide(L)'
;MAKPAILQVTNVQKIYHSGGIFSRKKLVAVDGVSLTLDEKPQVFSIVGGSGSGKTTLARMILRLVDPTSGEISLLGRPITGHRNDRFDDLEFRRLVQPIFQNPFEAFSAYLPLDDYLVRTAVNLKIATSKAGAREVADSALHSVGLGFERIRGKYIRQFSGGELQRISIARALIPNPRLIVADEPVSMVDASLRTNIVNLFRTIKEEKGVSFVYITHDLSTAYYLADTLVIMNHGRIVDAGAPEEILVNSREEYTRELVDAVPRLGQRWAELDCLGTVGLRR
;
A
#
# COMPACT_ATOMS: atom_id res chain seq x y z
N MET A 1 4.49 -29.76 6.58
CA MET A 1 4.57 -28.47 7.29
C MET A 1 4.12 -27.40 6.31
N ALA A 2 3.12 -26.57 6.66
CA ALA A 2 2.71 -25.44 5.85
C ALA A 2 3.91 -24.50 5.68
N LYS A 3 4.15 -24.00 4.47
CA LYS A 3 5.20 -23.00 4.23
C LYS A 3 4.89 -21.75 5.06
N PRO A 4 5.88 -21.11 5.69
CA PRO A 4 5.62 -19.89 6.43
C PRO A 4 5.12 -18.81 5.47
N ALA A 5 4.02 -18.16 5.84
CA ALA A 5 3.48 -17.03 5.10
C ALA A 5 4.43 -15.82 5.22
N ILE A 6 4.53 -14.98 4.17
CA ILE A 6 5.25 -13.70 4.27
C ILE A 6 4.59 -12.82 5.33
N LEU A 7 3.26 -12.68 5.29
CA LEU A 7 2.49 -11.88 6.23
C LEU A 7 1.28 -12.68 6.71
N GLN A 8 1.08 -12.70 8.01
CA GLN A 8 -0.13 -13.25 8.62
C GLN A 8 -0.72 -12.22 9.58
N VAL A 9 -1.98 -11.91 9.40
CA VAL A 9 -2.79 -11.05 10.27
C VAL A 9 -3.88 -11.92 10.87
N THR A 10 -3.99 -11.95 12.19
CA THR A 10 -4.89 -12.84 12.91
C THR A 10 -5.78 -12.06 13.84
N ASN A 11 -7.07 -12.01 13.52
CA ASN A 11 -8.13 -11.37 14.32
C ASN A 11 -7.78 -9.99 14.85
N VAL A 12 -7.20 -9.15 13.97
CA VAL A 12 -6.69 -7.83 14.34
C VAL A 12 -7.82 -6.83 14.48
N GLN A 13 -7.81 -6.09 15.58
CA GLN A 13 -8.76 -5.01 15.85
C GLN A 13 -8.02 -3.72 16.17
N LYS A 14 -8.54 -2.59 15.69
CA LYS A 14 -8.09 -1.24 16.06
C LYS A 14 -9.25 -0.36 16.45
N ILE A 15 -9.20 0.13 17.68
CA ILE A 15 -10.17 1.02 18.25
C ILE A 15 -9.47 2.34 18.59
N TYR A 16 -9.99 3.44 18.06
CA TYR A 16 -9.61 4.79 18.46
C TYR A 16 -10.61 5.35 19.46
N HIS A 17 -10.10 6.04 20.45
CA HIS A 17 -10.89 6.78 21.40
C HIS A 17 -10.70 8.27 21.15
N SER A 18 -11.78 9.00 20.88
CA SER A 18 -11.77 10.44 20.72
C SER A 18 -12.78 11.07 21.66
N GLY A 19 -12.50 12.27 22.15
CA GLY A 19 -13.39 13.03 23.00
C GLY A 19 -12.72 13.48 24.30
N GLY A 20 -13.31 14.52 24.94
CA GLY A 20 -12.86 15.06 26.22
C GLY A 20 -13.31 14.19 27.42
N ILE A 21 -13.04 14.70 28.62
CA ILE A 21 -13.28 14.01 29.93
C ILE A 21 -14.74 13.52 30.06
N PHE A 22 -15.70 14.17 29.39
CA PHE A 22 -17.14 13.88 29.50
C PHE A 22 -17.75 13.14 28.31
N SER A 23 -17.02 12.89 27.21
CA SER A 23 -17.58 12.22 26.02
C SER A 23 -16.49 11.39 25.34
N ARG A 24 -16.45 10.09 25.62
CA ARG A 24 -15.58 9.14 24.91
C ARG A 24 -16.34 8.56 23.72
N LYS A 25 -16.07 9.08 22.53
CA LYS A 25 -16.51 8.42 21.29
C LYS A 25 -15.53 7.30 20.95
N LYS A 26 -16.07 6.10 20.68
CA LYS A 26 -15.31 4.92 20.25
C LYS A 26 -15.47 4.77 18.76
N LEU A 27 -14.36 4.75 18.01
CA LEU A 27 -14.33 4.46 16.59
C LEU A 27 -13.60 3.12 16.38
N VAL A 28 -14.31 2.10 15.92
CA VAL A 28 -13.73 0.83 15.52
C VAL A 28 -13.28 0.98 14.07
N ALA A 29 -11.98 1.17 13.85
CA ALA A 29 -11.41 1.39 12.53
C ALA A 29 -11.09 0.08 11.80
N VAL A 30 -10.71 -0.97 12.54
CA VAL A 30 -10.51 -2.33 12.04
C VAL A 30 -11.13 -3.27 13.07
N ASP A 31 -11.90 -4.26 12.61
CA ASP A 31 -12.73 -5.13 13.44
C ASP A 31 -12.58 -6.60 13.05
N GLY A 32 -11.68 -7.32 13.73
CA GLY A 32 -11.50 -8.75 13.58
C GLY A 32 -10.92 -9.20 12.24
N VAL A 33 -10.06 -8.39 11.61
CA VAL A 33 -9.47 -8.70 10.31
C VAL A 33 -8.46 -9.82 10.42
N SER A 34 -8.61 -10.82 9.53
CA SER A 34 -7.64 -11.90 9.34
C SER A 34 -7.33 -12.06 7.86
N LEU A 35 -6.03 -12.14 7.51
CA LEU A 35 -5.55 -12.39 6.16
C LEU A 35 -4.17 -13.04 6.18
N THR A 36 -3.83 -13.71 5.09
CA THR A 36 -2.54 -14.40 4.93
C THR A 36 -1.99 -14.12 3.54
N LEU A 37 -0.72 -13.72 3.45
CA LEU A 37 0.05 -13.67 2.22
C LEU A 37 1.06 -14.81 2.24
N ASP A 38 1.00 -15.67 1.24
CA ASP A 38 1.92 -16.80 1.09
C ASP A 38 3.34 -16.33 0.71
N GLU A 39 4.32 -17.24 0.80
CA GLU A 39 5.71 -16.95 0.45
C GLU A 39 5.94 -16.62 -1.03
N LYS A 40 5.07 -17.10 -1.93
CA LYS A 40 5.17 -16.79 -3.34
C LYS A 40 4.95 -15.30 -3.56
N PRO A 41 5.84 -14.61 -4.31
CA PRO A 41 5.64 -13.21 -4.63
C PRO A 41 4.27 -12.96 -5.26
N GLN A 42 3.50 -12.08 -4.65
CA GLN A 42 2.12 -11.81 -5.04
C GLN A 42 1.73 -10.36 -4.76
N VAL A 43 0.70 -9.91 -5.45
CA VAL A 43 0.01 -8.66 -5.15
C VAL A 43 -1.32 -8.98 -4.47
N PHE A 44 -1.41 -8.60 -3.22
CA PHE A 44 -2.61 -8.71 -2.39
C PHE A 44 -3.29 -7.34 -2.34
N SER A 45 -4.35 -7.17 -3.10
CA SER A 45 -5.04 -5.88 -3.19
C SER A 45 -6.17 -5.78 -2.19
N ILE A 46 -6.25 -4.64 -1.50
CA ILE A 46 -7.31 -4.33 -0.54
C ILE A 46 -8.10 -3.13 -1.07
N VAL A 47 -9.37 -3.34 -1.38
CA VAL A 47 -10.26 -2.32 -1.95
C VAL A 47 -11.42 -2.02 -0.99
N GLY A 48 -11.95 -0.82 -1.06
CA GLY A 48 -13.12 -0.39 -0.28
C GLY A 48 -13.26 1.13 -0.27
N GLY A 49 -14.39 1.62 0.16
CA GLY A 49 -14.69 3.05 0.27
C GLY A 49 -13.80 3.79 1.28
N SER A 50 -13.90 5.11 1.28
CA SER A 50 -13.24 5.94 2.31
C SER A 50 -13.75 5.56 3.71
N GLY A 51 -12.84 5.47 4.67
CA GLY A 51 -13.19 5.09 6.05
C GLY A 51 -13.40 3.59 6.29
N SER A 52 -13.21 2.71 5.28
CA SER A 52 -13.37 1.27 5.46
C SER A 52 -12.27 0.59 6.31
N GLY A 53 -11.22 1.32 6.72
CA GLY A 53 -10.17 0.79 7.61
C GLY A 53 -8.86 0.41 6.93
N LYS A 54 -8.74 0.46 5.60
CA LYS A 54 -7.57 0.03 4.80
C LYS A 54 -6.26 0.70 5.25
N THR A 55 -6.23 2.02 5.30
CA THR A 55 -5.04 2.78 5.75
C THR A 55 -4.67 2.47 7.19
N THR A 56 -5.65 2.20 8.07
CA THR A 56 -5.38 1.78 9.45
C THR A 56 -4.73 0.40 9.48
N LEU A 57 -5.22 -0.54 8.66
CA LEU A 57 -4.61 -1.86 8.51
C LEU A 57 -3.18 -1.76 7.96
N ALA A 58 -2.96 -0.94 6.91
CA ALA A 58 -1.62 -0.65 6.38
C ALA A 58 -0.67 -0.13 7.47
N ARG A 59 -1.11 0.84 8.26
CA ARG A 59 -0.32 1.41 9.35
C ARG A 59 0.04 0.40 10.44
N MET A 60 -0.86 -0.55 10.72
CA MET A 60 -0.55 -1.64 11.66
C MET A 60 0.47 -2.63 11.07
N ILE A 61 0.36 -3.00 9.80
CA ILE A 61 1.35 -3.85 9.11
C ILE A 61 2.72 -3.16 9.05
N LEU A 62 2.76 -1.84 8.88
CA LEU A 62 3.98 -1.03 8.88
C LEU A 62 4.53 -0.72 10.28
N ARG A 63 3.91 -1.20 11.35
CA ARG A 63 4.28 -0.90 12.75
C ARG A 63 4.25 0.60 13.08
N LEU A 64 3.42 1.38 12.37
CA LEU A 64 3.20 2.80 12.66
C LEU A 64 2.12 3.00 13.73
N VAL A 65 1.25 2.00 13.91
CA VAL A 65 0.18 1.99 14.91
C VAL A 65 0.05 0.57 15.43
N ASP A 66 0.03 0.39 16.76
CA ASP A 66 -0.23 -0.92 17.33
C ASP A 66 -1.72 -1.30 17.25
N PRO A 67 -2.06 -2.57 17.01
CA PRO A 67 -3.43 -3.05 17.13
C PRO A 67 -3.92 -2.94 18.58
N THR A 68 -5.23 -2.83 18.76
CA THR A 68 -5.85 -2.93 20.10
C THR A 68 -5.91 -4.37 20.59
N SER A 69 -6.12 -5.31 19.65
CA SER A 69 -6.09 -6.76 19.89
C SER A 69 -5.75 -7.50 18.61
N GLY A 70 -5.47 -8.79 18.70
CA GLY A 70 -5.01 -9.63 17.58
C GLY A 70 -3.50 -9.55 17.39
N GLU A 71 -3.01 -10.26 16.38
CA GLU A 71 -1.58 -10.41 16.15
C GLU A 71 -1.25 -10.25 14.67
N ILE A 72 -0.09 -9.65 14.37
CA ILE A 72 0.49 -9.59 13.02
C ILE A 72 1.88 -10.23 13.10
N SER A 73 2.16 -11.15 12.19
CA SER A 73 3.48 -11.76 12.03
C SER A 73 4.00 -11.62 10.61
N LEU A 74 5.31 -11.50 10.48
CA LEU A 74 6.07 -11.44 9.24
C LEU A 74 7.05 -12.62 9.23
N LEU A 75 7.06 -13.43 8.18
CA LEU A 75 7.93 -14.61 8.06
C LEU A 75 7.89 -15.49 9.32
N GLY A 76 6.70 -15.67 9.90
CA GLY A 76 6.49 -16.47 11.13
C GLY A 76 6.94 -15.81 12.44
N ARG A 77 7.48 -14.58 12.41
CA ARG A 77 7.88 -13.83 13.62
C ARG A 77 6.89 -12.70 13.90
N PRO A 78 6.47 -12.48 15.15
CA PRO A 78 5.55 -11.38 15.49
C PRO A 78 6.17 -10.01 15.21
N ILE A 79 5.37 -9.11 14.66
CA ILE A 79 5.76 -7.72 14.46
C ILE A 79 5.03 -6.75 15.40
N THR A 80 4.01 -7.25 16.12
CA THR A 80 3.22 -6.49 17.09
C THR A 80 3.41 -7.04 18.51
N GLY A 81 3.07 -6.24 19.52
CA GLY A 81 3.21 -6.64 20.93
C GLY A 81 4.65 -6.51 21.47
N HIS A 82 4.85 -6.97 22.72
CA HIS A 82 6.12 -6.88 23.48
C HIS A 82 6.78 -8.25 23.61
N ARG A 83 6.98 -8.98 22.52
CA ARG A 83 7.63 -10.29 22.54
C ARG A 83 9.13 -10.16 22.29
N ASN A 84 9.94 -10.97 22.96
CA ASN A 84 11.40 -10.98 22.84
C ASN A 84 11.89 -11.48 21.46
N ASP A 85 11.05 -12.20 20.73
CA ASP A 85 11.33 -12.76 19.40
C ASP A 85 10.95 -11.83 18.23
N ARG A 86 10.49 -10.60 18.53
CA ARG A 86 10.15 -9.59 17.56
C ARG A 86 11.37 -9.12 16.77
N PHE A 87 11.19 -8.75 15.49
CA PHE A 87 12.21 -8.07 14.71
C PHE A 87 12.69 -6.78 15.38
N ASP A 88 13.99 -6.51 15.34
CA ASP A 88 14.47 -5.16 15.61
C ASP A 88 13.99 -4.16 14.53
N ASP A 89 14.07 -2.87 14.83
CA ASP A 89 13.51 -1.85 13.94
C ASP A 89 14.26 -1.74 12.61
N LEU A 90 15.56 -2.01 12.60
CA LEU A 90 16.37 -1.97 11.39
C LEU A 90 16.10 -3.19 10.51
N GLU A 91 16.05 -4.38 11.09
CA GLU A 91 15.70 -5.63 10.41
C GLU A 91 14.32 -5.54 9.79
N PHE A 92 13.31 -5.08 10.55
CA PHE A 92 11.96 -4.89 10.06
C PHE A 92 11.91 -3.91 8.88
N ARG A 93 12.56 -2.74 9.00
CA ARG A 93 12.58 -1.73 7.93
C ARG A 93 13.32 -2.17 6.68
N ARG A 94 14.20 -3.15 6.75
CA ARG A 94 14.79 -3.76 5.55
C ARG A 94 13.83 -4.70 4.85
N LEU A 95 13.00 -5.42 5.60
CA LEU A 95 12.07 -6.41 5.07
C LEU A 95 10.76 -5.80 4.55
N VAL A 96 10.28 -4.74 5.21
CA VAL A 96 8.98 -4.10 4.90
C VAL A 96 9.18 -2.63 4.59
N GLN A 97 8.71 -2.19 3.43
CA GLN A 97 8.81 -0.80 3.00
C GLN A 97 7.44 -0.20 2.66
N PRO A 98 7.19 1.08 3.04
CA PRO A 98 5.98 1.78 2.65
C PRO A 98 6.14 2.49 1.31
N ILE A 99 5.04 2.58 0.55
CA ILE A 99 4.80 3.59 -0.47
C ILE A 99 3.53 4.33 -0.05
N PHE A 100 3.65 5.64 0.20
CA PHE A 100 2.55 6.46 0.70
C PHE A 100 1.74 7.06 -0.46
N GLN A 101 0.50 7.43 -0.16
CA GLN A 101 -0.44 8.07 -1.08
C GLN A 101 0.13 9.36 -1.67
N ASN A 102 0.73 10.20 -0.82
CA ASN A 102 1.32 11.46 -1.24
C ASN A 102 2.85 11.33 -1.34
N PRO A 103 3.43 11.27 -2.54
CA PRO A 103 4.88 11.15 -2.70
C PRO A 103 5.66 12.37 -2.19
N PHE A 104 5.02 13.55 -2.11
CA PHE A 104 5.66 14.74 -1.56
C PHE A 104 5.90 14.63 -0.05
N GLU A 105 5.09 13.87 0.67
CA GLU A 105 5.28 13.62 2.12
C GLU A 105 6.37 12.56 2.41
N ALA A 106 6.74 11.77 1.40
CA ALA A 106 7.77 10.74 1.55
C ALA A 106 9.19 11.32 1.66
N PHE A 107 9.40 12.58 1.26
CA PHE A 107 10.71 13.21 1.17
C PHE A 107 10.75 14.53 1.90
N SER A 108 11.98 14.92 2.34
CA SER A 108 12.23 16.25 2.90
C SER A 108 12.25 17.30 1.78
N ALA A 109 11.54 18.40 1.97
CA ALA A 109 11.58 19.55 1.04
C ALA A 109 12.93 20.28 1.03
N TYR A 110 13.76 20.05 2.05
CA TYR A 110 15.03 20.75 2.29
C TYR A 110 16.27 19.91 1.93
N LEU A 111 16.08 18.67 1.46
CA LEU A 111 17.17 17.78 1.12
C LEU A 111 17.07 17.39 -0.35
N PRO A 112 18.18 17.47 -1.13
CA PRO A 112 18.20 16.93 -2.48
C PRO A 112 17.84 15.44 -2.50
N LEU A 113 17.15 14.99 -3.55
CA LEU A 113 16.64 13.62 -3.63
C LEU A 113 17.75 12.57 -3.72
N ASP A 114 18.85 12.87 -4.38
CA ASP A 114 20.01 11.99 -4.44
C ASP A 114 20.65 11.79 -3.05
N ASP A 115 20.82 12.86 -2.28
CA ASP A 115 21.27 12.78 -0.89
C ASP A 115 20.31 11.98 -0.02
N TYR A 116 18.99 12.15 -0.22
CA TYR A 116 17.97 11.41 0.51
C TYR A 116 18.08 9.90 0.26
N LEU A 117 18.20 9.47 -1.00
CA LEU A 117 18.33 8.06 -1.36
C LEU A 117 19.64 7.46 -0.85
N VAL A 118 20.76 8.17 -0.99
CA VAL A 118 22.05 7.76 -0.46
C VAL A 118 22.00 7.59 1.06
N ARG A 119 21.42 8.56 1.78
CA ARG A 119 21.23 8.44 3.24
C ARG A 119 20.31 7.27 3.61
N THR A 120 19.29 6.98 2.82
CA THR A 120 18.43 5.81 3.04
C THR A 120 19.24 4.52 3.00
N ALA A 121 20.11 4.34 2.00
CA ALA A 121 20.96 3.15 1.90
C ALA A 121 21.96 3.04 3.08
N VAL A 122 22.54 4.17 3.52
CA VAL A 122 23.44 4.19 4.68
C VAL A 122 22.69 3.90 5.98
N ASN A 123 21.57 4.60 6.24
CA ASN A 123 20.80 4.46 7.47
C ASN A 123 20.22 3.05 7.64
N LEU A 124 19.83 2.42 6.55
CA LEU A 124 19.40 1.02 6.53
C LEU A 124 20.59 0.05 6.55
N LYS A 125 21.85 0.53 6.62
CA LYS A 125 23.07 -0.27 6.60
C LYS A 125 23.12 -1.25 5.40
N ILE A 126 22.61 -0.82 4.23
CA ILE A 126 22.70 -1.58 2.98
C ILE A 126 24.07 -1.36 2.34
N ALA A 127 24.66 -0.19 2.56
CA ALA A 127 26.02 0.12 2.12
C ALA A 127 26.82 0.74 3.27
N THR A 128 28.12 0.46 3.28
CA THR A 128 29.07 0.95 4.30
C THR A 128 29.82 2.21 3.87
N SER A 129 29.80 2.52 2.57
CA SER A 129 30.45 3.71 2.01
C SER A 129 29.44 4.56 1.23
N LYS A 130 29.74 5.86 1.08
CA LYS A 130 28.93 6.79 0.29
C LYS A 130 28.90 6.38 -1.20
N ALA A 131 30.00 5.85 -1.73
CA ALA A 131 30.07 5.38 -3.10
C ALA A 131 29.16 4.16 -3.31
N GLY A 132 29.26 3.14 -2.47
CA GLY A 132 28.35 1.97 -2.53
C GLY A 132 26.89 2.32 -2.30
N ALA A 133 26.59 3.30 -1.43
CA ALA A 133 25.22 3.78 -1.23
C ALA A 133 24.66 4.47 -2.48
N ARG A 134 25.52 5.18 -3.25
CA ARG A 134 25.14 5.77 -4.53
C ARG A 134 24.85 4.70 -5.59
N GLU A 135 25.68 3.67 -5.67
CA GLU A 135 25.47 2.55 -6.60
C GLU A 135 24.14 1.82 -6.32
N VAL A 136 23.84 1.55 -5.04
CA VAL A 136 22.56 0.96 -4.61
C VAL A 136 21.39 1.87 -4.99
N ALA A 137 21.50 3.18 -4.74
CA ALA A 137 20.46 4.15 -5.09
C ALA A 137 20.25 4.24 -6.61
N ASP A 138 21.32 4.23 -7.41
CA ASP A 138 21.25 4.23 -8.86
C ASP A 138 20.61 2.96 -9.42
N SER A 139 21.01 1.79 -8.92
CA SER A 139 20.36 0.52 -9.27
C SER A 139 18.86 0.51 -8.98
N ALA A 140 18.45 1.05 -7.82
CA ALA A 140 17.04 1.17 -7.47
C ALA A 140 16.30 2.15 -8.40
N LEU A 141 16.92 3.25 -8.79
CA LEU A 141 16.37 4.20 -9.77
C LEU A 141 16.23 3.58 -11.16
N HIS A 142 17.20 2.81 -11.62
CA HIS A 142 17.12 2.10 -12.90
C HIS A 142 15.93 1.13 -12.93
N SER A 143 15.63 0.47 -11.81
CA SER A 143 14.46 -0.41 -11.71
C SER A 143 13.12 0.29 -11.92
N VAL A 144 13.07 1.62 -11.83
CA VAL A 144 11.87 2.44 -12.07
C VAL A 144 11.97 3.31 -13.33
N GLY A 145 12.98 3.04 -14.19
CA GLY A 145 13.22 3.77 -15.44
C GLY A 145 13.79 5.17 -15.25
N LEU A 146 14.53 5.40 -14.15
CA LEU A 146 15.24 6.66 -13.88
C LEU A 146 16.72 6.38 -13.69
N GLY A 147 17.58 7.42 -13.88
CA GLY A 147 19.00 7.35 -13.56
C GLY A 147 19.36 8.34 -12.47
N PHE A 148 20.47 8.10 -11.76
CA PHE A 148 20.93 8.93 -10.66
C PHE A 148 21.19 10.39 -11.08
N GLU A 149 21.73 10.61 -12.29
CA GLU A 149 22.01 11.97 -12.80
C GLU A 149 20.73 12.78 -13.04
N ARG A 150 19.57 12.11 -13.28
CA ARG A 150 18.28 12.80 -13.40
C ARG A 150 17.86 13.52 -12.13
N ILE A 151 18.22 12.97 -10.96
CA ILE A 151 17.81 13.48 -9.65
C ILE A 151 18.90 14.25 -8.91
N ARG A 152 20.15 14.20 -9.39
CA ARG A 152 21.32 14.75 -8.72
C ARG A 152 21.18 16.23 -8.43
N GLY A 153 21.34 16.61 -7.16
CA GLY A 153 21.24 17.98 -6.66
C GLY A 153 19.84 18.60 -6.78
N LYS A 154 18.81 17.83 -7.15
CA LYS A 154 17.46 18.35 -7.34
C LYS A 154 16.56 18.06 -6.14
N TYR A 155 15.64 18.99 -5.90
CA TYR A 155 14.64 18.95 -4.82
C TYR A 155 13.28 18.49 -5.33
N ILE A 156 12.41 18.03 -4.44
CA ILE A 156 11.09 17.47 -4.75
C ILE A 156 10.24 18.35 -5.67
N ARG A 157 10.32 19.68 -5.53
CA ARG A 157 9.52 20.64 -6.33
C ARG A 157 9.89 20.69 -7.81
N GLN A 158 10.99 20.05 -8.21
CA GLN A 158 11.48 20.04 -9.60
C GLN A 158 11.03 18.80 -10.38
N PHE A 159 10.12 18.01 -9.80
CA PHE A 159 9.63 16.77 -10.38
C PHE A 159 8.11 16.78 -10.50
N SER A 160 7.59 16.09 -11.54
CA SER A 160 6.16 15.78 -11.64
C SER A 160 5.75 14.75 -10.57
N GLY A 161 4.44 14.68 -10.28
CA GLY A 161 3.91 13.70 -9.34
C GLY A 161 4.27 12.26 -9.72
N GLY A 162 4.21 11.93 -11.01
CA GLY A 162 4.57 10.60 -11.51
C GLY A 162 6.07 10.28 -11.41
N GLU A 163 6.96 11.26 -11.67
CA GLU A 163 8.39 11.09 -11.44
C GLU A 163 8.71 10.89 -9.96
N LEU A 164 8.09 11.72 -9.09
CA LEU A 164 8.31 11.63 -7.66
C LEU A 164 7.78 10.31 -7.09
N GLN A 165 6.67 9.79 -7.63
CA GLN A 165 6.16 8.47 -7.28
C GLN A 165 7.14 7.36 -7.66
N ARG A 166 7.75 7.41 -8.86
CA ARG A 166 8.80 6.47 -9.25
C ARG A 166 10.02 6.55 -8.33
N ILE A 167 10.44 7.76 -7.92
CA ILE A 167 11.53 7.94 -6.96
C ILE A 167 11.13 7.37 -5.58
N SER A 168 9.87 7.51 -5.16
CA SER A 168 9.36 6.90 -3.93
C SER A 168 9.40 5.36 -3.99
N ILE A 169 9.05 4.78 -5.14
CA ILE A 169 9.18 3.34 -5.38
C ILE A 169 10.66 2.93 -5.35
N ALA A 170 11.56 3.66 -6.04
CA ALA A 170 12.99 3.39 -5.99
C ALA A 170 13.53 3.41 -4.56
N ARG A 171 13.13 4.40 -3.74
CA ARG A 171 13.47 4.45 -2.32
C ARG A 171 13.07 3.19 -1.57
N ALA A 172 11.85 2.70 -1.81
CA ALA A 172 11.36 1.48 -1.18
C ALA A 172 12.14 0.23 -1.62
N LEU A 173 12.71 0.23 -2.83
CA LEU A 173 13.51 -0.89 -3.36
C LEU A 173 14.97 -0.92 -2.85
N ILE A 174 15.49 0.16 -2.28
CA ILE A 174 16.88 0.24 -1.79
C ILE A 174 17.28 -0.95 -0.90
N PRO A 175 16.48 -1.37 0.09
CA PRO A 175 16.84 -2.50 0.96
C PRO A 175 16.53 -3.87 0.36
N ASN A 176 16.04 -3.96 -0.88
CA ASN A 176 15.54 -5.19 -1.49
C ASN A 176 14.49 -5.89 -0.59
N PRO A 177 13.34 -5.25 -0.33
CA PRO A 177 12.37 -5.71 0.68
C PRO A 177 11.67 -7.00 0.25
N ARG A 178 11.12 -7.73 1.22
CA ARG A 178 10.24 -8.88 0.98
C ARG A 178 8.79 -8.45 0.77
N LEU A 179 8.40 -7.33 1.39
CA LEU A 179 7.03 -6.81 1.34
C LEU A 179 7.04 -5.30 1.15
N ILE A 180 6.23 -4.81 0.24
CA ILE A 180 5.91 -3.40 0.10
C ILE A 180 4.43 -3.20 0.42
N VAL A 181 4.14 -2.26 1.33
CA VAL A 181 2.77 -1.80 1.62
C VAL A 181 2.57 -0.48 0.90
N ALA A 182 1.76 -0.51 -0.16
CA ALA A 182 1.47 0.64 -1.01
C ALA A 182 0.05 1.14 -0.72
N ASP A 183 -0.06 2.29 -0.05
CA ASP A 183 -1.35 2.91 0.30
C ASP A 183 -1.69 3.98 -0.74
N GLU A 184 -2.67 3.69 -1.59
CA GLU A 184 -3.15 4.52 -2.70
C GLU A 184 -2.02 5.10 -3.60
N PRO A 185 -1.08 4.29 -4.09
CA PRO A 185 0.15 4.77 -4.69
C PRO A 185 -0.01 5.46 -6.05
N VAL A 186 -1.19 5.44 -6.65
CA VAL A 186 -1.47 6.09 -7.95
C VAL A 186 -2.53 7.19 -7.88
N SER A 187 -3.06 7.50 -6.69
CA SER A 187 -4.14 8.48 -6.53
C SER A 187 -3.72 9.91 -6.90
N MET A 188 -2.46 10.27 -6.68
CA MET A 188 -1.87 11.57 -7.02
C MET A 188 -1.17 11.60 -8.39
N VAL A 189 -1.34 10.54 -9.20
CA VAL A 189 -0.71 10.41 -10.51
C VAL A 189 -1.76 10.61 -11.60
N ASP A 190 -1.40 11.36 -12.65
CA ASP A 190 -2.26 11.57 -13.80
C ASP A 190 -2.74 10.26 -14.41
N ALA A 191 -3.98 10.21 -14.90
CA ALA A 191 -4.61 8.99 -15.40
C ALA A 191 -3.78 8.29 -16.50
N SER A 192 -3.13 9.08 -17.39
CA SER A 192 -2.24 8.57 -18.43
C SER A 192 -0.98 7.86 -17.92
N LEU A 193 -0.53 8.19 -16.70
CA LEU A 193 0.66 7.64 -16.09
C LEU A 193 0.35 6.53 -15.08
N ARG A 194 -0.91 6.38 -14.63
CA ARG A 194 -1.30 5.35 -13.67
C ARG A 194 -0.97 3.95 -14.14
N THR A 195 -1.33 3.62 -15.37
CA THR A 195 -1.04 2.31 -15.97
C THR A 195 0.46 1.98 -15.96
N ASN A 196 1.31 2.98 -16.22
CA ASN A 196 2.76 2.79 -16.19
C ASN A 196 3.27 2.45 -14.78
N ILE A 197 2.71 3.08 -13.74
CA ILE A 197 3.09 2.77 -12.34
C ILE A 197 2.55 1.41 -11.92
N VAL A 198 1.34 1.05 -12.33
CA VAL A 198 0.76 -0.28 -12.03
C VAL A 198 1.56 -1.38 -12.71
N ASN A 199 1.95 -1.20 -13.98
CA ASN A 199 2.83 -2.13 -14.70
C ASN A 199 4.21 -2.25 -14.01
N LEU A 200 4.74 -1.15 -13.48
CA LEU A 200 6.00 -1.16 -12.74
C LEU A 200 5.91 -2.05 -11.49
N PHE A 201 4.80 -2.04 -10.73
CA PHE A 201 4.61 -2.96 -9.60
C PHE A 201 4.61 -4.42 -10.05
N ARG A 202 3.99 -4.73 -11.19
CA ARG A 202 4.00 -6.07 -11.77
C ARG A 202 5.42 -6.53 -12.10
N THR A 203 6.18 -5.69 -12.80
CA THR A 203 7.58 -5.95 -13.13
C THR A 203 8.43 -6.17 -11.88
N ILE A 204 8.27 -5.34 -10.85
CA ILE A 204 8.99 -5.49 -9.57
C ILE A 204 8.63 -6.82 -8.89
N LYS A 205 7.36 -7.21 -8.87
CA LYS A 205 6.94 -8.51 -8.35
C LYS A 205 7.64 -9.66 -9.08
N GLU A 206 7.62 -9.62 -10.41
CA GLU A 206 8.14 -10.70 -11.27
C GLU A 206 9.67 -10.79 -11.25
N GLU A 207 10.36 -9.65 -11.37
CA GLU A 207 11.83 -9.63 -11.50
C GLU A 207 12.58 -9.64 -10.16
N LYS A 208 12.00 -9.01 -9.13
CA LYS A 208 12.65 -8.87 -7.81
C LYS A 208 12.07 -9.79 -6.73
N GLY A 209 10.99 -10.48 -7.00
CA GLY A 209 10.35 -11.37 -6.03
C GLY A 209 9.74 -10.65 -4.83
N VAL A 210 9.34 -9.40 -4.98
CA VAL A 210 8.72 -8.58 -3.93
C VAL A 210 7.22 -8.82 -3.90
N SER A 211 6.67 -9.05 -2.72
CA SER A 211 5.21 -9.08 -2.52
C SER A 211 4.66 -7.70 -2.19
N PHE A 212 3.41 -7.46 -2.54
CA PHE A 212 2.73 -6.20 -2.29
C PHE A 212 1.44 -6.39 -1.50
N VAL A 213 1.22 -5.53 -0.50
CA VAL A 213 -0.11 -5.16 -0.02
C VAL A 213 -0.46 -3.85 -0.72
N TYR A 214 -1.34 -3.93 -1.71
CA TYR A 214 -1.74 -2.81 -2.56
C TYR A 214 -3.11 -2.30 -2.14
N ILE A 215 -3.17 -1.11 -1.57
CA ILE A 215 -4.41 -0.51 -1.09
C ILE A 215 -4.87 0.55 -2.07
N THR A 216 -6.14 0.47 -2.47
CA THR A 216 -6.75 1.44 -3.39
C THR A 216 -8.26 1.51 -3.19
N HIS A 217 -8.88 2.59 -3.65
CA HIS A 217 -10.32 2.70 -3.86
C HIS A 217 -10.71 2.42 -5.32
N ASP A 218 -9.73 2.29 -6.23
CA ASP A 218 -9.94 2.03 -7.65
C ASP A 218 -9.93 0.52 -7.91
N LEU A 219 -11.12 -0.05 -8.07
CA LEU A 219 -11.32 -1.47 -8.34
C LEU A 219 -10.68 -1.90 -9.66
N SER A 220 -10.61 -1.01 -10.67
CA SER A 220 -10.03 -1.34 -11.97
C SER A 220 -8.53 -1.59 -11.89
N THR A 221 -7.80 -0.74 -11.17
CA THR A 221 -6.35 -0.92 -10.96
C THR A 221 -6.06 -2.12 -10.06
N ALA A 222 -6.90 -2.36 -9.04
CA ALA A 222 -6.79 -3.52 -8.17
C ALA A 222 -6.99 -4.82 -8.96
N TYR A 223 -8.04 -4.91 -9.77
CA TYR A 223 -8.31 -6.07 -10.62
C TYR A 223 -7.16 -6.39 -11.57
N TYR A 224 -6.62 -5.36 -12.22
CA TYR A 224 -5.53 -5.54 -13.19
C TYR A 224 -4.24 -6.07 -12.57
N LEU A 225 -3.97 -5.71 -11.31
CA LEU A 225 -2.69 -5.98 -10.65
C LEU A 225 -2.74 -7.18 -9.69
N ALA A 226 -3.89 -7.43 -9.05
CA ALA A 226 -3.99 -8.37 -7.94
C ALA A 226 -3.88 -9.83 -8.35
N ASP A 227 -3.16 -10.62 -7.54
CA ASP A 227 -3.27 -12.07 -7.52
C ASP A 227 -4.39 -12.51 -6.54
N THR A 228 -4.63 -11.70 -5.49
CA THR A 228 -5.73 -11.86 -4.54
C THR A 228 -6.38 -10.51 -4.28
N LEU A 229 -7.70 -10.45 -4.36
CA LEU A 229 -8.50 -9.26 -4.11
C LEU A 229 -9.28 -9.42 -2.80
N VAL A 230 -9.25 -8.38 -1.97
CA VAL A 230 -10.00 -8.30 -0.70
C VAL A 230 -10.81 -7.03 -0.69
N ILE A 231 -12.08 -7.17 -0.33
CA ILE A 231 -12.99 -6.03 -0.16
C ILE A 231 -13.16 -5.74 1.33
N MET A 232 -12.87 -4.51 1.72
CA MET A 232 -13.07 -4.03 3.10
C MET A 232 -14.24 -3.05 3.18
N ASN A 233 -15.12 -3.28 4.16
CA ASN A 233 -16.21 -2.37 4.49
C ASN A 233 -16.35 -2.27 6.01
N HIS A 234 -16.53 -1.05 6.55
CA HIS A 234 -16.72 -0.78 7.98
C HIS A 234 -15.74 -1.52 8.91
N GLY A 235 -14.46 -1.54 8.54
CA GLY A 235 -13.39 -2.17 9.32
C GLY A 235 -13.27 -3.68 9.18
N ARG A 236 -14.10 -4.33 8.38
CA ARG A 236 -14.13 -5.78 8.19
C ARG A 236 -13.81 -6.17 6.75
N ILE A 237 -13.27 -7.37 6.57
CA ILE A 237 -13.24 -8.02 5.26
C ILE A 237 -14.63 -8.60 5.01
N VAL A 238 -15.25 -8.17 3.91
CA VAL A 238 -16.58 -8.65 3.51
C VAL A 238 -16.50 -9.65 2.36
N ASP A 239 -15.43 -9.57 1.56
CA ASP A 239 -15.21 -10.49 0.45
C ASP A 239 -13.70 -10.68 0.20
N ALA A 240 -13.28 -11.88 -0.24
CA ALA A 240 -11.89 -12.17 -0.55
C ALA A 240 -11.76 -13.37 -1.50
N GLY A 241 -10.92 -13.26 -2.52
CA GLY A 241 -10.70 -14.35 -3.50
C GLY A 241 -9.89 -13.92 -4.71
N ALA A 242 -9.95 -14.73 -5.76
CA ALA A 242 -9.40 -14.36 -7.06
C ALA A 242 -10.18 -13.15 -7.62
N PRO A 243 -9.50 -12.19 -8.28
CA PRO A 243 -10.16 -10.99 -8.80
C PRO A 243 -11.36 -11.29 -9.71
N GLU A 244 -11.23 -12.29 -10.60
CA GLU A 244 -12.31 -12.70 -11.51
C GLU A 244 -13.53 -13.22 -10.75
N GLU A 245 -13.31 -13.98 -9.67
CA GLU A 245 -14.38 -14.56 -8.86
C GLU A 245 -15.15 -13.46 -8.11
N ILE A 246 -14.42 -12.51 -7.51
CA ILE A 246 -15.00 -11.36 -6.80
C ILE A 246 -15.83 -10.50 -7.74
N LEU A 247 -15.32 -10.18 -8.95
CA LEU A 247 -16.03 -9.30 -9.87
C LEU A 247 -17.27 -9.92 -10.52
N VAL A 248 -17.28 -11.23 -10.76
CA VAL A 248 -18.34 -11.89 -11.52
C VAL A 248 -19.34 -12.57 -10.60
N ASN A 249 -18.88 -13.18 -9.51
CA ASN A 249 -19.66 -14.13 -8.71
C ASN A 249 -19.90 -13.70 -7.26
N SER A 250 -19.51 -12.49 -6.88
CA SER A 250 -19.71 -12.04 -5.49
C SER A 250 -21.19 -12.05 -5.09
N ARG A 251 -21.44 -12.60 -3.91
CA ARG A 251 -22.77 -12.59 -3.27
C ARG A 251 -22.94 -11.40 -2.32
N GLU A 252 -21.84 -10.74 -1.98
CA GLU A 252 -21.82 -9.57 -1.10
C GLU A 252 -22.43 -8.35 -1.81
N GLU A 253 -23.44 -7.76 -1.18
CA GLU A 253 -24.15 -6.60 -1.75
C GLU A 253 -23.20 -5.42 -1.98
N TYR A 254 -22.39 -5.08 -0.98
CA TYR A 254 -21.42 -4.00 -1.07
C TYR A 254 -20.38 -4.22 -2.19
N THR A 255 -19.93 -5.46 -2.38
CA THR A 255 -19.00 -5.78 -3.49
C THR A 255 -19.67 -5.54 -4.83
N ARG A 256 -20.92 -5.94 -5.00
CA ARG A 256 -21.69 -5.68 -6.23
C ARG A 256 -21.88 -4.20 -6.51
N GLU A 257 -22.23 -3.41 -5.48
CA GLU A 257 -22.33 -1.96 -5.59
C GLU A 257 -21.00 -1.34 -6.06
N LEU A 258 -19.86 -1.78 -5.52
CA LEU A 258 -18.54 -1.31 -5.95
C LEU A 258 -18.26 -1.69 -7.41
N VAL A 259 -18.62 -2.89 -7.85
CA VAL A 259 -18.44 -3.35 -9.24
C VAL A 259 -19.32 -2.56 -10.19
N ASP A 260 -20.57 -2.31 -9.83
CA ASP A 260 -21.53 -1.57 -10.65
C ASP A 260 -21.18 -0.07 -10.75
N ALA A 261 -20.49 0.46 -9.74
CA ALA A 261 -20.00 1.85 -9.75
C ALA A 261 -18.79 2.06 -10.69
N VAL A 262 -18.15 0.98 -11.20
CA VAL A 262 -17.05 1.10 -12.16
C VAL A 262 -17.61 1.46 -13.54
N PRO A 263 -17.21 2.61 -14.13
CA PRO A 263 -17.69 3.01 -15.46
C PRO A 263 -17.34 1.96 -16.51
N ARG A 264 -18.34 1.48 -17.24
CA ARG A 264 -18.16 0.55 -18.37
C ARG A 264 -18.02 1.33 -19.67
N LEU A 265 -17.08 0.94 -20.52
CA LEU A 265 -16.94 1.50 -21.86
C LEU A 265 -18.25 1.28 -22.65
N GLY A 266 -18.90 2.36 -23.11
CA GLY A 266 -20.15 2.30 -23.87
C GLY A 266 -21.42 2.64 -23.10
N GLN A 267 -21.38 2.83 -21.78
CA GLN A 267 -22.52 3.39 -21.03
C GLN A 267 -22.68 4.89 -21.34
N ARG A 268 -23.86 5.31 -21.83
CA ARG A 268 -24.18 6.72 -22.04
C ARG A 268 -24.55 7.37 -20.70
N TRP A 269 -24.16 8.61 -20.49
CA TRP A 269 -24.47 9.43 -19.29
C TRP A 269 -25.98 9.47 -18.95
N ALA A 270 -26.86 9.32 -19.96
CA ALA A 270 -28.32 9.30 -19.78
C ALA A 270 -28.83 8.09 -18.95
N GLU A 271 -28.04 7.01 -18.80
CA GLU A 271 -28.41 5.85 -17.99
C GLU A 271 -27.98 6.02 -16.52
N LEU A 272 -27.11 6.99 -16.21
CA LEU A 272 -26.65 7.31 -14.86
C LEU A 272 -27.59 8.31 -14.15
N ASP A 273 -28.37 9.08 -14.87
CA ASP A 273 -29.34 10.05 -14.31
C ASP A 273 -30.55 9.37 -13.62
N CYS A 274 -30.78 8.08 -13.83
CA CYS A 274 -31.87 7.33 -13.19
C CYS A 274 -31.59 6.92 -11.74
N LEU A 275 -30.38 7.10 -11.23
CA LEU A 275 -29.97 6.67 -9.88
C LEU A 275 -29.92 7.78 -8.83
N GLY A 276 -30.35 9.00 -9.10
CA GLY A 276 -30.15 10.06 -8.11
C GLY A 276 -30.93 11.35 -8.23
N THR A 277 -32.26 11.34 -8.36
CA THR A 277 -33.07 12.47 -7.90
C THR A 277 -33.42 12.30 -6.41
N VAL A 278 -32.45 12.50 -5.56
CA VAL A 278 -32.73 12.88 -4.17
C VAL A 278 -33.10 14.36 -4.18
N GLY A 279 -34.38 14.64 -3.98
CA GLY A 279 -34.98 15.94 -4.06
C GLY A 279 -34.34 16.98 -3.14
N LEU A 280 -33.81 18.01 -3.75
CA LEU A 280 -33.71 19.33 -3.14
C LEU A 280 -35.12 19.91 -3.11
N ARG A 281 -35.86 19.72 -2.00
CA ARG A 281 -36.99 20.59 -1.65
C ARG A 281 -36.44 21.83 -0.99
N ARG A 282 -36.85 22.95 -1.52
CA ARG A 282 -36.65 24.32 -1.05
C ARG A 282 -37.08 24.52 0.42
#